data_cc37b952c7432f510731994cb48b66b6
#
_entry.id   cc37b952c7432f510731994cb48b66b6
#
_cell.length_a   1.000
_cell.length_b   1.000
_cell.length_c   1.000
_cell.angle_alpha   90.00
_cell.angle_beta   90.00
_cell.angle_gamma   90.00
#
_symmetry.space_group_name_H-M   'P 1'
#
loop_
_entity.id
_entity.type
_entity.pdbx_description
1 polymer ?
#
loop_
_entity_poly.entity_id
_entity_poly.type
_entity_poly.pdbx_seq_one_letter_code
_entity_poly.pdbx_strand_id
1 'polypeptide(L)'
;MFEECGRKALTDQKEKQMSDIRSKDMDQHNRVCAQIDLDAIAYNMEQMKDQIGKEARLIAVIKTDGYGHGAVPIARMFETFSYVWGYAVACIEEAVSLRKEGIKKPILVLGCVFPDQYETMIKNEIRAAVYTKEMAEGMSDEAVTPGEKCLFPH
;
A
#
# COMPACT_ATOMS: atom_id res chain seq x y z
N MET A 1 11.90 33.40 -15.43
CA MET A 1 13.36 33.22 -15.25
C MET A 1 13.75 32.76 -13.83
N PHE A 2 13.02 33.13 -12.76
CA PHE A 2 13.34 32.66 -11.38
C PHE A 2 12.74 31.26 -11.03
N GLU A 3 11.66 30.84 -11.66
CA GLU A 3 11.04 29.52 -11.37
C GLU A 3 11.76 28.31 -11.99
N GLU A 4 12.47 28.50 -13.09
CA GLU A 4 13.26 27.44 -13.74
C GLU A 4 14.55 27.14 -12.98
N CYS A 5 15.16 28.15 -12.37
CA CYS A 5 16.39 27.98 -11.57
C CYS A 5 16.11 27.18 -10.27
N GLY A 6 14.96 27.41 -9.63
CA GLY A 6 14.54 26.67 -8.44
C GLY A 6 14.22 25.19 -8.70
N ARG A 7 13.60 24.88 -9.85
CA ARG A 7 13.30 23.50 -10.25
C ARG A 7 14.57 22.70 -10.55
N LYS A 8 15.53 23.30 -11.24
CA LYS A 8 16.80 22.65 -11.58
C LYS A 8 17.65 22.36 -10.34
N ALA A 9 17.71 23.28 -9.39
CA ALA A 9 18.44 23.08 -8.14
C ALA A 9 17.83 21.97 -7.25
N LEU A 10 16.49 21.83 -7.24
CA LEU A 10 15.78 20.76 -6.54
C LEU A 10 16.01 19.38 -7.19
N THR A 11 16.10 19.34 -8.52
CA THR A 11 16.38 18.11 -9.28
C THR A 11 17.81 17.66 -9.04
N ASP A 12 18.78 18.58 -9.09
CA ASP A 12 20.20 18.30 -8.86
C ASP A 12 20.49 17.85 -7.40
N GLN A 13 19.77 18.41 -6.42
CA GLN A 13 19.85 17.96 -5.03
C GLN A 13 19.25 16.57 -4.82
N LYS A 14 18.10 16.26 -5.46
CA LYS A 14 17.49 14.93 -5.42
C LYS A 14 18.39 13.89 -6.09
N GLU A 15 18.96 14.20 -7.25
CA GLU A 15 19.87 13.29 -7.95
C GLU A 15 21.16 13.02 -7.13
N LYS A 16 21.70 14.03 -6.47
CA LYS A 16 22.86 13.87 -5.59
C LYS A 16 22.54 13.06 -4.34
N GLN A 17 21.38 13.27 -3.74
CA GLN A 17 20.91 12.51 -2.58
C GLN A 17 20.61 11.05 -2.94
N MET A 18 20.08 10.79 -4.15
CA MET A 18 19.88 9.44 -4.69
C MET A 18 21.20 8.74 -5.03
N SER A 19 22.19 9.46 -5.56
CA SER A 19 23.53 8.90 -5.82
C SER A 19 24.26 8.52 -4.53
N ASP A 20 24.09 9.29 -3.46
CA ASP A 20 24.69 9.01 -2.14
C ASP A 20 24.01 7.83 -1.41
N ILE A 21 22.71 7.62 -1.61
CA ILE A 21 21.98 6.44 -1.14
C ILE A 21 22.42 5.19 -1.92
N ARG A 22 22.58 5.31 -3.24
CA ARG A 22 23.08 4.22 -4.11
C ARG A 22 24.47 3.71 -3.70
N SER A 23 25.32 4.55 -3.15
CA SER A 23 26.71 4.18 -2.80
C SER A 23 26.86 3.53 -1.43
N LYS A 24 25.88 3.71 -0.51
CA LYS A 24 25.99 3.24 0.88
C LYS A 24 25.39 1.85 1.13
N ASP A 25 24.45 1.39 0.30
CA ASP A 25 23.74 0.12 0.51
C ASP A 25 24.13 -1.00 -0.48
N MET A 26 25.10 -0.78 -1.35
CA MET A 26 25.69 -1.87 -2.13
C MET A 26 26.66 -2.66 -1.25
N ASP A 27 26.10 -3.55 -0.46
CA ASP A 27 26.89 -4.53 0.29
C ASP A 27 27.76 -5.34 -0.70
N GLN A 28 29.07 -5.34 -0.47
CA GLN A 28 30.09 -5.85 -1.40
C GLN A 28 29.96 -7.34 -1.74
N HIS A 29 28.93 -8.02 -1.22
CA HIS A 29 28.77 -9.47 -1.33
C HIS A 29 27.57 -9.92 -2.16
N ASN A 30 26.74 -9.03 -2.67
CA ASN A 30 25.58 -9.40 -3.51
C ASN A 30 26.01 -9.68 -4.95
N ARG A 31 25.96 -10.95 -5.35
CA ARG A 31 26.23 -11.39 -6.72
C ARG A 31 25.16 -10.89 -7.72
N VAL A 32 23.93 -10.72 -7.27
CA VAL A 32 22.79 -10.25 -8.06
C VAL A 32 21.90 -9.42 -7.15
N CYS A 33 21.43 -8.26 -7.61
CA CYS A 33 20.40 -7.46 -6.94
C CYS A 33 19.36 -7.02 -7.97
N ALA A 34 18.09 -6.94 -7.53
CA ALA A 34 17.03 -6.28 -8.28
C ALA A 34 16.92 -4.84 -7.77
N GLN A 35 17.05 -3.87 -8.67
CA GLN A 35 16.84 -2.47 -8.34
C GLN A 35 15.43 -2.06 -8.74
N ILE A 36 14.62 -1.63 -7.79
CA ILE A 36 13.25 -1.17 -8.02
C ILE A 36 13.24 0.35 -8.08
N ASP A 37 12.76 0.88 -9.21
CA ASP A 37 12.59 2.31 -9.43
C ASP A 37 11.19 2.75 -8.98
N LEU A 38 11.10 3.36 -7.80
CA LEU A 38 9.84 3.83 -7.25
C LEU A 38 9.29 5.05 -8.02
N ASP A 39 10.13 5.88 -8.60
CA ASP A 39 9.70 7.03 -9.39
C ASP A 39 9.02 6.57 -10.69
N ALA A 40 9.51 5.50 -11.31
CA ALA A 40 8.85 4.88 -12.46
C ALA A 40 7.48 4.28 -12.08
N ILE A 41 7.36 3.67 -10.90
CA ILE A 41 6.07 3.17 -10.38
C ILE A 41 5.11 4.32 -10.13
N ALA A 42 5.57 5.42 -9.52
CA ALA A 42 4.77 6.62 -9.29
C ALA A 42 4.28 7.22 -10.61
N TYR A 43 5.17 7.39 -11.58
CA TYR A 43 4.83 7.88 -12.92
C TYR A 43 3.75 7.03 -13.60
N ASN A 44 3.89 5.70 -13.56
CA ASN A 44 2.89 4.79 -14.13
C ASN A 44 1.52 4.95 -13.45
N MET A 45 1.50 5.14 -12.13
CA MET A 45 0.26 5.35 -11.38
C MET A 45 -0.40 6.68 -11.76
N GLU A 46 0.37 7.75 -11.97
CA GLU A 46 -0.13 9.03 -12.45
C GLU A 46 -0.73 8.91 -13.85
N GLN A 47 -0.06 8.20 -14.78
CA GLN A 47 -0.58 7.95 -16.12
C GLN A 47 -1.93 7.20 -16.07
N MET A 48 -2.07 6.21 -15.18
CA MET A 48 -3.36 5.53 -14.99
C MET A 48 -4.41 6.47 -14.42
N LYS A 49 -4.05 7.35 -13.48
CA LYS A 49 -4.98 8.35 -12.93
C LYS A 49 -5.51 9.31 -13.99
N ASP A 50 -4.65 9.73 -14.91
CA ASP A 50 -5.05 10.63 -16.00
C ASP A 50 -6.04 10.00 -17.00
N GLN A 51 -6.05 8.67 -17.09
CA GLN A 51 -6.95 7.90 -17.97
C GLN A 51 -8.33 7.65 -17.36
N ILE A 52 -8.45 7.72 -16.04
CA ILE A 52 -9.72 7.50 -15.34
C ILE A 52 -10.37 8.84 -14.99
N GLY A 53 -11.69 8.85 -14.86
CA GLY A 53 -12.44 10.08 -14.51
C GLY A 53 -11.95 10.72 -13.20
N LYS A 54 -12.16 12.02 -13.06
CA LYS A 54 -11.67 12.81 -11.91
C LYS A 54 -12.19 12.28 -10.56
N GLU A 55 -13.40 11.75 -10.52
CA GLU A 55 -14.06 11.22 -9.32
C GLU A 55 -13.56 9.81 -8.94
N ALA A 56 -12.94 9.09 -9.88
CA ALA A 56 -12.45 7.74 -9.61
C ALA A 56 -11.18 7.77 -8.76
N ARG A 57 -11.07 6.82 -7.83
CA ARG A 57 -9.87 6.56 -7.04
C ARG A 57 -9.33 5.17 -7.33
N LEU A 58 -8.02 5.01 -7.15
CA LEU A 58 -7.32 3.77 -7.42
C LEU A 58 -7.13 2.95 -6.14
N ILE A 59 -7.19 1.63 -6.27
CA ILE A 59 -6.69 0.69 -5.27
C ILE A 59 -5.42 0.07 -5.84
N ALA A 60 -4.29 0.25 -5.17
CA ALA A 60 -3.03 -0.35 -5.57
C ALA A 60 -2.98 -1.81 -5.12
N VAL A 61 -2.90 -2.74 -6.06
CA VAL A 61 -2.76 -4.18 -5.75
C VAL A 61 -1.28 -4.46 -5.53
N ILE A 62 -0.90 -4.73 -4.27
CA ILE A 62 0.48 -4.92 -3.82
C ILE A 62 0.70 -6.27 -3.11
N LYS A 63 -0.11 -7.26 -3.44
CA LYS A 63 0.02 -8.63 -2.94
C LYS A 63 1.38 -9.24 -3.31
N THR A 64 1.78 -10.32 -2.63
CA THR A 64 3.05 -11.04 -2.87
C THR A 64 4.26 -10.09 -2.86
N ASP A 65 4.32 -9.27 -1.77
CA ASP A 65 5.35 -8.23 -1.61
C ASP A 65 5.46 -7.29 -2.82
N GLY A 66 4.29 -6.77 -3.28
CA GLY A 66 4.24 -5.90 -4.46
C GLY A 66 4.71 -6.60 -5.74
N TYR A 67 4.38 -7.88 -5.90
CA TYR A 67 4.88 -8.74 -6.98
C TYR A 67 6.43 -8.80 -7.01
N GLY A 68 7.06 -8.79 -5.84
CA GLY A 68 8.51 -8.77 -5.69
C GLY A 68 9.17 -7.39 -5.80
N HIS A 69 8.37 -6.32 -5.88
CA HIS A 69 8.88 -4.94 -5.93
C HIS A 69 8.97 -4.27 -4.54
N GLY A 70 8.52 -4.96 -3.49
CA GLY A 70 8.46 -4.43 -2.14
C GLY A 70 7.13 -3.70 -1.85
N ALA A 71 6.20 -4.36 -1.14
CA ALA A 71 4.89 -3.79 -0.83
C ALA A 71 4.98 -2.56 0.08
N VAL A 72 5.87 -2.61 1.09
CA VAL A 72 6.02 -1.53 2.08
C VAL A 72 6.55 -0.24 1.46
N PRO A 73 7.66 -0.22 0.68
CA PRO A 73 8.13 1.00 0.01
C PRO A 73 7.08 1.60 -0.92
N ILE A 74 6.38 0.76 -1.71
CA ILE A 74 5.30 1.20 -2.61
C ILE A 74 4.15 1.82 -1.81
N ALA A 75 3.69 1.15 -0.75
CA ALA A 75 2.61 1.66 0.08
C ALA A 75 2.98 2.98 0.75
N ARG A 76 4.16 3.12 1.33
CA ARG A 76 4.64 4.38 1.93
C ARG A 76 4.66 5.53 0.94
N MET A 77 5.10 5.30 -0.28
CA MET A 77 5.07 6.30 -1.34
C MET A 77 3.63 6.72 -1.66
N PHE A 78 2.72 5.76 -1.82
CA PHE A 78 1.33 6.02 -2.19
C PHE A 78 0.45 6.56 -1.05
N GLU A 79 0.91 6.52 0.23
CA GLU A 79 0.21 7.19 1.34
C GLU A 79 -0.02 8.67 1.06
N THR A 80 0.89 9.33 0.33
CA THR A 80 0.80 10.76 0.00
C THR A 80 -0.11 11.05 -1.20
N PHE A 81 -0.50 10.04 -1.99
CA PHE A 81 -1.28 10.24 -3.22
C PHE A 81 -2.79 10.25 -2.90
N SER A 82 -3.43 11.42 -3.00
CA SER A 82 -4.86 11.60 -2.66
C SER A 82 -5.82 10.74 -3.49
N TYR A 83 -5.45 10.42 -4.72
CA TYR A 83 -6.24 9.59 -5.63
C TYR A 83 -6.06 8.08 -5.40
N VAL A 84 -5.07 7.67 -4.62
CA VAL A 84 -4.96 6.28 -4.15
C VAL A 84 -5.82 6.13 -2.90
N TRP A 85 -6.91 5.39 -3.02
CA TRP A 85 -7.84 5.16 -1.92
C TRP A 85 -7.28 4.18 -0.89
N GLY A 86 -6.56 3.15 -1.35
CA GLY A 86 -6.03 2.11 -0.49
C GLY A 86 -5.27 1.05 -1.26
N TYR A 87 -5.05 -0.07 -0.59
CA TYR A 87 -4.25 -1.20 -1.09
C TYR A 87 -5.08 -2.47 -1.14
N ALA A 88 -4.71 -3.39 -2.04
CA ALA A 88 -5.25 -4.74 -2.04
C ALA A 88 -4.12 -5.77 -1.95
N VAL A 89 -4.31 -6.76 -1.09
CA VAL A 89 -3.36 -7.83 -0.78
C VAL A 89 -4.01 -9.21 -0.92
N ALA A 90 -3.24 -10.29 -0.90
CA ALA A 90 -3.76 -11.62 -1.07
C ALA A 90 -4.34 -12.21 0.22
N CYS A 91 -3.70 -11.97 1.36
CA CYS A 91 -4.03 -12.59 2.63
C CYS A 91 -3.89 -11.62 3.81
N ILE A 92 -4.35 -12.06 4.98
CA ILE A 92 -4.39 -11.22 6.18
C ILE A 92 -2.98 -10.92 6.71
N GLU A 93 -2.05 -11.84 6.55
CA GLU A 93 -0.67 -11.70 7.00
C GLU A 93 0.04 -10.54 6.29
N GLU A 94 -0.19 -10.39 4.98
CA GLU A 94 0.32 -9.26 4.20
C GLU A 94 -0.30 -7.95 4.69
N ALA A 95 -1.61 -7.92 4.96
CA ALA A 95 -2.30 -6.75 5.46
C ALA A 95 -1.79 -6.33 6.84
N VAL A 96 -1.61 -7.27 7.76
CA VAL A 96 -1.06 -7.05 9.11
C VAL A 96 0.38 -6.53 9.02
N SER A 97 1.19 -7.08 8.11
CA SER A 97 2.55 -6.60 7.88
C SER A 97 2.56 -5.12 7.48
N LEU A 98 1.71 -4.71 6.55
CA LEU A 98 1.57 -3.30 6.15
C LEU A 98 1.13 -2.41 7.33
N ARG A 99 0.19 -2.88 8.16
CA ARG A 99 -0.23 -2.13 9.37
C ARG A 99 0.91 -1.94 10.36
N LYS A 100 1.72 -2.97 10.61
CA LYS A 100 2.92 -2.88 11.47
C LYS A 100 3.92 -1.85 10.96
N GLU A 101 4.03 -1.69 9.66
CA GLU A 101 4.87 -0.68 9.00
C GLU A 101 4.25 0.73 8.95
N GLY A 102 3.09 0.92 9.60
CA GLY A 102 2.45 2.22 9.80
C GLY A 102 1.59 2.68 8.64
N ILE A 103 1.26 1.83 7.68
CA ILE A 103 0.34 2.15 6.58
C ILE A 103 -1.06 2.42 7.12
N LYS A 104 -1.67 3.55 6.74
CA LYS A 104 -2.96 4.05 7.28
C LYS A 104 -4.13 3.90 6.32
N LYS A 105 -3.91 4.03 5.02
CA LYS A 105 -4.97 3.89 4.02
C LYS A 105 -5.66 2.54 4.13
N PRO A 106 -6.92 2.41 3.66
CA PRO A 106 -7.64 1.14 3.67
C PRO A 106 -6.86 0.00 3.03
N ILE A 107 -6.92 -1.17 3.62
CA ILE A 107 -6.33 -2.40 3.08
C ILE A 107 -7.46 -3.41 2.88
N LEU A 108 -7.56 -3.96 1.66
CA LEU A 108 -8.53 -4.97 1.26
C LEU A 108 -7.81 -6.31 1.03
N VAL A 109 -8.23 -7.35 1.74
CA VAL A 109 -7.81 -8.72 1.46
C VAL A 109 -8.68 -9.27 0.33
N LEU A 110 -8.04 -9.68 -0.78
CA LEU A 110 -8.71 -10.24 -1.95
C LEU A 110 -8.97 -11.74 -1.80
N GLY A 111 -8.20 -12.44 -0.99
CA GLY A 111 -8.40 -13.85 -0.68
C GLY A 111 -9.49 -14.08 0.36
N CYS A 112 -9.77 -15.36 0.62
CA CYS A 112 -10.68 -15.73 1.70
C CYS A 112 -10.04 -15.46 3.07
N VAL A 113 -10.80 -14.87 3.98
CA VAL A 113 -10.44 -14.72 5.40
C VAL A 113 -11.24 -15.78 6.17
N PHE A 114 -10.54 -16.54 7.03
CA PHE A 114 -11.15 -17.62 7.79
C PHE A 114 -11.65 -17.14 9.16
N PRO A 115 -12.58 -17.87 9.81
CA PRO A 115 -13.18 -17.44 11.07
C PRO A 115 -12.20 -17.15 12.21
N ASP A 116 -11.10 -17.88 12.29
CA ASP A 116 -10.03 -17.68 13.26
C ASP A 116 -9.20 -16.40 13.03
N GLN A 117 -9.41 -15.74 11.88
CA GLN A 117 -8.71 -14.51 11.50
C GLN A 117 -9.58 -13.25 11.67
N TYR A 118 -10.90 -13.38 11.95
CA TYR A 118 -11.82 -12.23 12.01
C TYR A 118 -11.43 -11.23 13.09
N GLU A 119 -11.09 -11.69 14.29
CA GLU A 119 -10.61 -10.82 15.37
C GLU A 119 -9.37 -10.01 14.93
N THR A 120 -8.39 -10.66 14.30
CA THR A 120 -7.17 -10.01 13.80
C THR A 120 -7.49 -8.97 12.74
N MET A 121 -8.42 -9.30 11.83
CA MET A 121 -8.86 -8.40 10.76
C MET A 121 -9.50 -7.13 11.35
N ILE A 122 -10.40 -7.28 12.31
CA ILE A 122 -11.13 -6.18 12.93
C ILE A 122 -10.15 -5.29 13.72
N LYS A 123 -9.32 -5.87 14.58
CA LYS A 123 -8.32 -5.13 15.38
C LYS A 123 -7.35 -4.30 14.56
N ASN A 124 -7.03 -4.75 13.35
CA ASN A 124 -6.10 -4.07 12.46
C ASN A 124 -6.80 -3.20 11.39
N GLU A 125 -8.13 -3.00 11.50
CA GLU A 125 -8.91 -2.21 10.53
C GLU A 125 -8.68 -2.67 9.07
N ILE A 126 -8.66 -4.00 8.86
CA ILE A 126 -8.48 -4.63 7.55
C ILE A 126 -9.86 -4.97 6.99
N ARG A 127 -10.05 -4.75 5.70
CA ARG A 127 -11.27 -5.10 4.98
C ARG A 127 -11.09 -6.44 4.26
N ALA A 128 -12.16 -7.19 4.13
CA ALA A 128 -12.15 -8.45 3.40
C ALA A 128 -13.18 -8.45 2.27
N ALA A 129 -12.89 -9.18 1.21
CA ALA A 129 -13.87 -9.57 0.23
C ALA A 129 -14.79 -10.65 0.85
N VAL A 130 -16.10 -10.42 0.81
CA VAL A 130 -17.11 -11.35 1.37
C VAL A 130 -17.65 -12.21 0.25
N TYR A 131 -17.53 -13.52 0.39
CA TYR A 131 -17.92 -14.49 -0.65
C TYR A 131 -19.18 -15.24 -0.31
N THR A 132 -19.52 -15.41 0.98
CA THR A 132 -20.69 -16.15 1.43
C THR A 132 -21.46 -15.41 2.52
N LYS A 133 -22.70 -15.80 2.73
CA LYS A 133 -23.55 -15.25 3.78
C LYS A 133 -22.99 -15.61 5.17
N GLU A 134 -22.55 -16.83 5.34
CA GLU A 134 -21.95 -17.33 6.59
C GLU A 134 -20.70 -16.54 6.99
N MET A 135 -19.89 -16.15 6.00
CA MET A 135 -18.73 -15.29 6.22
C MET A 135 -19.15 -13.89 6.69
N ALA A 136 -20.19 -13.32 6.07
CA ALA A 136 -20.72 -12.01 6.48
C ALA A 136 -21.29 -12.04 7.90
N GLU A 137 -22.07 -13.08 8.24
CA GLU A 137 -22.63 -13.28 9.57
C GLU A 137 -21.53 -13.45 10.61
N GLY A 138 -20.54 -14.32 10.38
CA GLY A 138 -19.44 -14.54 11.29
C GLY A 138 -18.57 -13.29 11.54
N MET A 139 -18.30 -12.49 10.50
CA MET A 139 -17.59 -11.21 10.66
C MET A 139 -18.42 -10.20 11.44
N SER A 140 -19.74 -10.17 11.24
CA SER A 140 -20.65 -9.29 11.98
C SER A 140 -20.72 -9.65 13.45
N ASP A 141 -20.81 -10.93 13.77
CA ASP A 141 -20.86 -11.43 15.14
C ASP A 141 -19.57 -11.08 15.89
N GLU A 142 -18.42 -11.25 15.26
CA GLU A 142 -17.13 -10.89 15.84
C GLU A 142 -17.00 -9.37 16.06
N ALA A 143 -17.51 -8.55 15.13
CA ALA A 143 -17.47 -7.08 15.23
C ALA A 143 -18.38 -6.50 16.32
N VAL A 144 -19.41 -7.23 16.74
CA VAL A 144 -20.38 -6.80 17.78
C VAL A 144 -19.91 -7.15 19.20
N THR A 145 -18.84 -7.92 19.35
CA THR A 145 -18.28 -8.26 20.67
C THR A 145 -18.04 -6.98 21.50
N PRO A 146 -18.52 -6.89 22.75
CA PRO A 146 -18.57 -5.63 23.52
C PRO A 146 -17.18 -5.02 23.73
N GLY A 147 -16.94 -3.87 23.12
CA GLY A 147 -15.73 -3.06 23.31
C GLY A 147 -15.08 -2.53 22.04
N GLU A 148 -15.41 -3.02 20.86
CA GLU A 148 -14.81 -2.54 19.61
C GLU A 148 -15.84 -1.89 18.68
N LYS A 149 -15.48 -0.77 18.05
CA LYS A 149 -16.31 -0.04 17.09
C LYS A 149 -16.51 -0.87 15.83
N CYS A 150 -17.76 -1.05 15.42
CA CYS A 150 -18.10 -1.58 14.11
C CYS A 150 -17.41 -0.78 12.98
N LEU A 151 -16.54 -1.43 12.20
CA LEU A 151 -15.70 -0.81 11.18
C LEU A 151 -16.31 -0.80 9.77
N PHE A 152 -17.59 -1.13 9.64
CA PHE A 152 -18.29 -1.03 8.37
C PHE A 152 -19.08 0.28 8.31
N PRO A 153 -18.56 1.34 7.64
CA PRO A 153 -19.42 2.47 7.30
C PRO A 153 -20.46 2.01 6.29
N HIS A 154 -21.69 2.36 6.54
CA HIS A 154 -22.84 2.18 5.64
C HIS A 154 -22.61 2.85 4.31
#